data_5be84cca13f18f756b0216594dfde38c
#
_entry.id   5be84cca13f18f756b0216594dfde38c
#
_cell.length_a   1.000
_cell.length_b   1.000
_cell.length_c   1.000
_cell.angle_alpha   90.00
_cell.angle_beta   90.00
_cell.angle_gamma   90.00
#
_symmetry.space_group_name_H-M   'P 1'
#
loop_
_entity.id
_entity.type
_entity.pdbx_description
1 polymer ?
#
loop_
_entity_poly.entity_id
_entity_poly.type
_entity_poly.pdbx_seq_one_letter_code
_entity_poly.pdbx_strand_id
1 'polypeptide(L)'
;MAQGKAVPRFAVGPQGVAGWACDAVRAGGGVVVDAAEAQGLVWTDFDSTVQLIETLTNNPGITWVQVPFSGVETYLPYIDETRTWTSAKGVFGGAVAELALGLLLGGMRHIAGYARQQQWTEDHGRTLFGAHVTILGAGGIAQSLISMLKPFNCHITVVRNREGDVPGADVVLTTSRLHE
;
A
#
# COMPACT_ATOMS: atom_id res chain seq x y z
N MET A 1 15.11 34.81 -17.94
CA MET A 1 14.47 35.03 -16.66
C MET A 1 13.74 33.75 -16.31
N ALA A 2 14.19 33.00 -15.30
CA ALA A 2 13.48 31.81 -14.86
C ALA A 2 12.16 32.26 -14.20
N GLN A 3 11.04 31.90 -14.80
CA GLN A 3 9.72 32.06 -14.14
C GLN A 3 9.77 31.29 -12.84
N GLY A 4 9.75 31.98 -11.69
CA GLY A 4 9.66 31.37 -10.39
C GLY A 4 8.41 30.49 -10.38
N LYS A 5 8.58 29.16 -10.23
CA LYS A 5 7.45 28.26 -10.04
C LYS A 5 6.68 28.72 -8.79
N ALA A 6 5.39 28.99 -8.96
CA ALA A 6 4.52 29.30 -7.83
C ALA A 6 4.59 28.16 -6.82
N VAL A 7 4.73 28.49 -5.54
CA VAL A 7 4.76 27.50 -4.46
C VAL A 7 3.40 26.79 -4.39
N PRO A 8 3.35 25.46 -4.48
CA PRO A 8 2.08 24.74 -4.47
C PRO A 8 1.39 24.86 -3.10
N ARG A 9 0.06 25.06 -3.13
CA ARG A 9 -0.79 25.33 -1.97
C ARG A 9 -1.66 24.11 -1.68
N PHE A 10 -1.54 23.55 -0.48
CA PHE A 10 -2.26 22.34 -0.09
C PHE A 10 -3.06 22.57 1.18
N ALA A 11 -4.27 22.01 1.20
CA ALA A 11 -4.98 21.76 2.44
C ALA A 11 -4.69 20.34 2.93
N VAL A 12 -4.74 20.14 4.24
CA VAL A 12 -4.67 18.84 4.89
C VAL A 12 -5.98 18.65 5.65
N GLY A 13 -6.67 17.57 5.37
CA GLY A 13 -7.96 17.29 5.97
C GLY A 13 -8.09 15.88 6.57
N PRO A 14 -9.00 15.72 7.52
CA PRO A 14 -9.75 16.76 8.23
C PRO A 14 -8.85 17.67 9.06
N GLN A 15 -9.33 18.89 9.33
CA GLN A 15 -8.53 19.86 10.08
C GLN A 15 -8.15 19.34 11.49
N GLY A 16 -6.89 19.59 11.89
CA GLY A 16 -6.39 19.30 13.24
C GLY A 16 -5.97 17.84 13.50
N VAL A 17 -6.17 16.93 12.56
CA VAL A 17 -5.96 15.49 12.82
C VAL A 17 -4.54 15.00 12.45
N ALA A 18 -3.88 15.57 11.44
CA ALA A 18 -2.64 15.03 10.90
C ALA A 18 -1.51 16.06 10.77
N GLY A 19 -0.90 16.44 11.89
CA GLY A 19 0.27 17.32 11.90
C GLY A 19 1.41 16.81 11.02
N TRP A 20 1.66 15.50 11.01
CA TRP A 20 2.68 14.85 10.17
C TRP A 20 2.46 15.11 8.67
N ALA A 21 1.19 15.17 8.20
CA ALA A 21 0.89 15.44 6.79
C ALA A 21 1.18 16.90 6.43
N CYS A 22 0.92 17.82 7.35
CA CYS A 22 1.33 19.22 7.20
C CYS A 22 2.84 19.35 7.08
N ASP A 23 3.59 18.61 7.89
CA ASP A 23 5.05 18.60 7.84
C ASP A 23 5.58 17.97 6.54
N ALA A 24 4.94 16.91 6.06
CA ALA A 24 5.26 16.30 4.79
C ALA A 24 5.03 17.28 3.60
N VAL A 25 3.93 18.03 3.59
CA VAL A 25 3.67 19.07 2.60
C VAL A 25 4.78 20.12 2.61
N ARG A 26 5.17 20.61 3.78
CA ARG A 26 6.25 21.62 3.93
C ARG A 26 7.61 21.06 3.48
N ALA A 27 7.92 19.83 3.88
CA ALA A 27 9.16 19.14 3.48
C ALA A 27 9.24 18.92 1.96
N GLY A 28 8.09 18.75 1.28
CA GLY A 28 7.96 18.66 -0.17
C GLY A 28 8.04 20.01 -0.90
N GLY A 29 8.21 21.12 -0.18
CA GLY A 29 8.29 22.48 -0.75
C GLY A 29 6.94 23.13 -0.99
N GLY A 30 5.84 22.57 -0.48
CA GLY A 30 4.52 23.15 -0.52
C GLY A 30 4.23 24.04 0.71
N VAL A 31 3.15 24.79 0.64
CA VAL A 31 2.60 25.54 1.80
C VAL A 31 1.26 24.94 2.19
N VAL A 32 1.03 24.85 3.49
CA VAL A 32 -0.27 24.44 4.04
C VAL A 32 -1.14 25.69 4.20
N VAL A 33 -2.34 25.62 3.63
CA VAL A 33 -3.33 26.70 3.62
C VAL A 33 -4.71 26.14 3.94
N ASP A 34 -5.69 27.02 4.13
CA ASP A 34 -7.09 26.61 4.24
C ASP A 34 -7.61 26.05 2.89
N ALA A 35 -8.64 25.19 2.97
CA ALA A 35 -9.19 24.52 1.79
C ALA A 35 -9.65 25.51 0.70
N ALA A 36 -10.17 26.67 1.10
CA ALA A 36 -10.60 27.73 0.19
C ALA A 36 -9.48 28.33 -0.68
N GLU A 37 -8.22 28.21 -0.24
CA GLU A 37 -7.05 28.75 -0.91
C GLU A 37 -6.17 27.65 -1.55
N ALA A 38 -6.55 26.39 -1.36
CA ALA A 38 -5.76 25.24 -1.77
C ALA A 38 -5.99 24.86 -3.25
N GLN A 39 -4.94 24.37 -3.88
CA GLN A 39 -4.97 23.72 -5.20
C GLN A 39 -5.01 22.20 -5.07
N GLY A 40 -4.50 21.67 -3.96
CA GLY A 40 -4.48 20.25 -3.64
C GLY A 40 -4.98 19.98 -2.23
N LEU A 41 -5.54 18.78 -2.04
CA LEU A 41 -6.04 18.28 -0.76
C LEU A 41 -5.36 16.97 -0.41
N VAL A 42 -4.71 16.90 0.73
CA VAL A 42 -4.22 15.65 1.33
C VAL A 42 -5.25 15.22 2.38
N TRP A 43 -5.99 14.17 2.08
CA TRP A 43 -6.99 13.61 3.00
C TRP A 43 -6.37 12.50 3.82
N THR A 44 -6.52 12.52 5.13
CA THR A 44 -5.82 11.61 6.06
C THR A 44 -6.77 10.76 6.91
N ASP A 45 -8.07 10.99 6.82
CA ASP A 45 -9.07 10.21 7.53
C ASP A 45 -9.65 9.08 6.63
N PHE A 46 -9.79 7.92 7.24
CA PHE A 46 -10.22 6.71 6.57
C PHE A 46 -11.74 6.54 6.54
N ASP A 47 -12.45 7.11 7.52
CA ASP A 47 -13.87 6.83 7.77
C ASP A 47 -14.81 7.95 7.29
N SER A 48 -14.28 9.13 6.97
CA SER A 48 -15.10 10.30 6.68
C SER A 48 -15.13 10.69 5.19
N THR A 49 -15.52 9.77 4.31
CA THR A 49 -15.71 10.05 2.88
C THR A 49 -16.72 11.18 2.64
N VAL A 50 -17.79 11.25 3.43
CA VAL A 50 -18.80 12.32 3.32
C VAL A 50 -18.17 13.69 3.53
N GLN A 51 -17.38 13.86 4.58
CA GLN A 51 -16.71 15.12 4.89
C GLN A 51 -15.67 15.50 3.81
N LEU A 52 -14.98 14.51 3.22
CA LEU A 52 -14.11 14.76 2.07
C LEU A 52 -14.90 15.37 0.92
N ILE A 53 -16.03 14.76 0.56
CA ILE A 53 -16.85 15.21 -0.58
C ILE A 53 -17.45 16.60 -0.31
N GLU A 54 -17.92 16.86 0.90
CA GLU A 54 -18.37 18.20 1.31
C GLU A 54 -17.24 19.24 1.18
N THR A 55 -16.02 18.88 1.62
CA THR A 55 -14.84 19.74 1.49
C THR A 55 -14.57 20.06 0.02
N LEU A 56 -14.59 19.06 -0.87
CA LEU A 56 -14.34 19.23 -2.29
C LEU A 56 -15.46 20.03 -3.00
N THR A 57 -16.71 19.84 -2.58
CA THR A 57 -17.86 20.56 -3.11
C THR A 57 -17.79 22.04 -2.79
N ASN A 58 -17.42 22.36 -1.55
CA ASN A 58 -17.30 23.74 -1.08
C ASN A 58 -16.03 24.45 -1.59
N ASN A 59 -15.07 23.72 -2.13
CA ASN A 59 -13.77 24.24 -2.59
C ASN A 59 -13.44 23.78 -4.01
N PRO A 60 -14.13 24.28 -5.04
CA PRO A 60 -13.93 23.85 -6.43
C PRO A 60 -12.55 24.19 -6.99
N GLY A 61 -11.76 25.05 -6.34
CA GLY A 61 -10.37 25.35 -6.69
C GLY A 61 -9.40 24.21 -6.44
N ILE A 62 -9.80 23.18 -5.69
CA ILE A 62 -8.99 21.99 -5.45
C ILE A 62 -9.04 21.09 -6.70
N THR A 63 -7.93 20.96 -7.38
CA THR A 63 -7.78 20.18 -8.62
C THR A 63 -7.00 18.88 -8.44
N TRP A 64 -6.37 18.67 -7.26
CA TRP A 64 -5.64 17.45 -6.93
C TRP A 64 -6.03 16.95 -5.54
N VAL A 65 -6.26 15.64 -5.44
CA VAL A 65 -6.69 14.97 -4.20
C VAL A 65 -5.83 13.74 -3.96
N GLN A 66 -5.21 13.67 -2.78
CA GLN A 66 -4.54 12.48 -2.28
C GLN A 66 -5.44 11.81 -1.24
N VAL A 67 -5.83 10.56 -1.50
CA VAL A 67 -6.57 9.75 -0.51
C VAL A 67 -5.62 8.82 0.27
N PRO A 68 -5.98 8.45 1.52
CA PRO A 68 -5.05 7.83 2.46
C PRO A 68 -4.75 6.35 2.16
N PHE A 69 -5.61 5.65 1.42
CA PHE A 69 -5.46 4.23 1.15
C PHE A 69 -4.94 3.92 -0.26
N SER A 70 -4.48 2.67 -0.43
CA SER A 70 -4.19 2.11 -1.75
C SER A 70 -5.46 1.77 -2.52
N GLY A 71 -6.49 1.27 -1.83
CA GLY A 71 -7.83 1.01 -2.37
C GLY A 71 -8.59 2.32 -2.56
N VAL A 72 -9.31 2.41 -3.66
CA VAL A 72 -10.08 3.61 -4.03
C VAL A 72 -11.58 3.34 -4.17
N GLU A 73 -12.00 2.13 -3.82
CA GLU A 73 -13.36 1.63 -4.04
C GLU A 73 -14.43 2.54 -3.42
N THR A 74 -14.17 3.04 -2.21
CA THR A 74 -15.06 3.95 -1.48
C THR A 74 -15.20 5.31 -2.17
N TYR A 75 -14.20 5.72 -2.94
CA TYR A 75 -14.16 7.01 -3.62
C TYR A 75 -14.65 6.96 -5.07
N LEU A 76 -14.74 5.74 -5.68
CA LEU A 76 -15.12 5.57 -7.09
C LEU A 76 -16.38 6.33 -7.49
N PRO A 77 -17.45 6.40 -6.69
CA PRO A 77 -18.67 7.16 -7.04
C PRO A 77 -18.44 8.67 -7.17
N TYR A 78 -17.34 9.19 -6.65
CA TYR A 78 -17.02 10.62 -6.55
C TYR A 78 -15.82 11.04 -7.41
N ILE A 79 -15.10 10.07 -7.99
CA ILE A 79 -13.99 10.34 -8.90
C ILE A 79 -14.57 10.87 -10.20
N ASP A 80 -14.17 12.08 -10.57
CA ASP A 80 -14.54 12.75 -11.79
C ASP A 80 -13.30 13.18 -12.60
N GLU A 81 -13.52 13.64 -13.82
CA GLU A 81 -12.45 14.11 -14.72
C GLU A 81 -11.96 15.52 -14.38
N THR A 82 -12.60 16.23 -13.46
CA THR A 82 -12.25 17.63 -13.12
C THR A 82 -11.06 17.70 -12.15
N ARG A 83 -10.76 16.60 -11.48
CA ARG A 83 -9.68 16.50 -10.48
C ARG A 83 -8.74 15.34 -10.79
N THR A 84 -7.48 15.53 -10.46
CA THR A 84 -6.51 14.42 -10.41
C THR A 84 -6.60 13.75 -9.04
N TRP A 85 -6.97 12.47 -9.02
CA TRP A 85 -7.01 11.65 -7.82
C TRP A 85 -5.78 10.75 -7.74
N THR A 86 -5.16 10.74 -6.58
CA THR A 86 -4.02 9.89 -6.25
C THR A 86 -4.30 9.12 -4.97
N SER A 87 -3.71 7.94 -4.86
CA SER A 87 -3.86 7.06 -3.71
C SER A 87 -2.51 6.71 -3.10
N ALA A 88 -2.50 6.14 -1.88
CA ALA A 88 -1.30 5.68 -1.21
C ALA A 88 -0.79 4.32 -1.77
N LYS A 89 -1.04 4.03 -3.05
CA LYS A 89 -0.58 2.81 -3.71
C LYS A 89 0.94 2.68 -3.65
N GLY A 90 1.40 1.54 -3.16
CA GLY A 90 2.83 1.22 -3.03
C GLY A 90 3.45 1.62 -1.69
N VAL A 91 2.85 2.50 -0.91
CA VAL A 91 3.39 2.98 0.38
C VAL A 91 3.51 1.84 1.40
N PHE A 92 2.54 0.93 1.43
CA PHE A 92 2.46 -0.16 2.41
C PHE A 92 3.16 -1.45 1.97
N GLY A 93 3.81 -1.45 0.81
CA GLY A 93 4.38 -2.67 0.21
C GLY A 93 5.34 -3.41 1.14
N GLY A 94 6.29 -2.69 1.76
CA GLY A 94 7.27 -3.26 2.69
C GLY A 94 6.64 -3.80 3.98
N ALA A 95 5.83 -2.98 4.65
CA ALA A 95 5.22 -3.37 5.93
C ALA A 95 4.25 -4.56 5.80
N VAL A 96 3.46 -4.59 4.72
CA VAL A 96 2.56 -5.72 4.46
C VAL A 96 3.33 -6.98 4.06
N ALA A 97 4.43 -6.85 3.30
CA ALA A 97 5.29 -7.98 2.96
C ALA A 97 6.00 -8.56 4.20
N GLU A 98 6.44 -7.70 5.13
CA GLU A 98 7.01 -8.12 6.43
C GLU A 98 5.98 -8.91 7.25
N LEU A 99 4.74 -8.41 7.35
CA LEU A 99 3.66 -9.14 8.00
C LEU A 99 3.40 -10.49 7.33
N ALA A 100 3.37 -10.53 5.99
CA ALA A 100 3.17 -11.77 5.24
C ALA A 100 4.28 -12.79 5.51
N LEU A 101 5.55 -12.36 5.56
CA LEU A 101 6.68 -13.22 5.93
C LEU A 101 6.55 -13.70 7.39
N GLY A 102 6.17 -12.83 8.31
CA GLY A 102 5.93 -13.18 9.72
C GLY A 102 4.85 -14.25 9.87
N LEU A 103 3.73 -14.10 9.17
CA LEU A 103 2.64 -15.08 9.15
C LEU A 103 3.07 -16.40 8.51
N LEU A 104 3.81 -16.36 7.40
CA LEU A 104 4.36 -17.53 6.73
C LEU A 104 5.28 -18.33 7.68
N LEU A 105 6.24 -17.66 8.31
CA LEU A 105 7.14 -18.27 9.30
C LEU A 105 6.37 -18.80 10.50
N GLY A 106 5.43 -18.02 11.02
CA GLY A 106 4.57 -18.42 12.15
C GLY A 106 3.78 -19.69 11.88
N GLY A 107 3.18 -19.78 10.69
CA GLY A 107 2.45 -20.95 10.23
C GLY A 107 3.35 -22.16 9.99
N MET A 108 4.41 -21.99 9.22
CA MET A 108 5.35 -23.09 8.90
C MET A 108 6.04 -23.64 10.16
N ARG A 109 6.42 -22.78 11.10
CA ARG A 109 7.07 -23.18 12.38
C ARG A 109 6.07 -23.61 13.46
N HIS A 110 4.78 -23.66 13.16
CA HIS A 110 3.72 -24.04 14.08
C HIS A 110 3.70 -23.22 15.39
N ILE A 111 4.12 -21.94 15.32
CA ILE A 111 4.35 -21.10 16.53
C ILE A 111 3.08 -20.97 17.36
N ALA A 112 1.94 -20.71 16.73
CA ALA A 112 0.66 -20.55 17.42
C ALA A 112 0.18 -21.85 18.10
N GLY A 113 0.53 -23.01 17.53
CA GLY A 113 0.28 -24.33 18.15
C GLY A 113 1.13 -24.51 19.39
N TYR A 114 2.43 -24.35 19.27
CA TYR A 114 3.36 -24.52 20.39
C TYR A 114 3.12 -23.54 21.53
N ALA A 115 2.78 -22.28 21.22
CA ALA A 115 2.49 -21.28 22.25
C ALA A 115 1.31 -21.63 23.18
N ARG A 116 0.42 -22.54 22.75
CA ARG A 116 -0.74 -23.00 23.57
C ARG A 116 -0.49 -24.30 24.30
N GLN A 117 0.64 -24.98 24.02
CA GLN A 117 0.94 -26.27 24.64
C GLN A 117 1.52 -26.08 26.05
N GLN A 118 1.11 -26.94 26.97
CA GLN A 118 1.62 -26.97 28.34
C GLN A 118 2.63 -28.09 28.56
N GLN A 119 2.83 -28.95 27.57
CA GLN A 119 3.77 -30.07 27.61
C GLN A 119 4.55 -30.12 26.28
N TRP A 120 5.72 -30.71 26.34
CA TRP A 120 6.52 -30.96 25.14
C TRP A 120 5.81 -31.99 24.24
N THR A 121 5.71 -31.69 22.93
CA THR A 121 5.07 -32.55 21.95
C THR A 121 6.00 -32.79 20.76
N GLU A 122 5.58 -33.65 19.85
CA GLU A 122 6.29 -33.89 18.59
C GLU A 122 6.43 -32.61 17.77
N ASP A 123 7.48 -32.54 16.95
CA ASP A 123 7.72 -31.41 16.07
C ASP A 123 6.81 -31.47 14.83
N HIS A 124 5.96 -30.46 14.68
CA HIS A 124 5.08 -30.26 13.53
C HIS A 124 5.56 -29.13 12.61
N GLY A 125 6.63 -28.42 13.01
CA GLY A 125 7.16 -27.29 12.26
C GLY A 125 7.94 -27.72 11.03
N ARG A 126 7.81 -26.93 9.96
CA ARG A 126 8.61 -27.08 8.73
C ARG A 126 9.50 -25.86 8.52
N THR A 127 10.66 -26.04 7.91
CA THR A 127 11.55 -24.96 7.52
C THR A 127 11.05 -24.23 6.28
N LEU A 128 11.32 -22.92 6.21
CA LEU A 128 11.12 -22.11 5.01
C LEU A 128 12.30 -22.24 4.04
N PHE A 129 13.50 -22.63 4.52
CA PHE A 129 14.67 -22.78 3.66
C PHE A 129 14.43 -23.83 2.58
N GLY A 130 14.62 -23.43 1.32
CA GLY A 130 14.42 -24.27 0.14
C GLY A 130 12.96 -24.62 -0.16
N ALA A 131 12.00 -24.01 0.52
CA ALA A 131 10.59 -24.29 0.31
C ALA A 131 10.08 -23.73 -1.03
N HIS A 132 9.03 -24.35 -1.57
CA HIS A 132 8.26 -23.80 -2.68
C HIS A 132 7.25 -22.80 -2.14
N VAL A 133 7.29 -21.55 -2.65
CA VAL A 133 6.39 -20.48 -2.28
C VAL A 133 5.64 -19.98 -3.51
N THR A 134 4.32 -20.07 -3.47
CA THR A 134 3.46 -19.52 -4.52
C THR A 134 2.87 -18.20 -4.08
N ILE A 135 3.05 -17.16 -4.89
CA ILE A 135 2.57 -15.80 -4.64
C ILE A 135 1.52 -15.45 -5.68
N LEU A 136 0.31 -15.11 -5.22
CA LEU A 136 -0.77 -14.67 -6.09
C LEU A 136 -0.72 -13.15 -6.26
N GLY A 137 -0.39 -12.70 -7.47
CA GLY A 137 -0.18 -11.31 -7.83
C GLY A 137 1.30 -10.92 -7.88
N ALA A 138 1.62 -9.85 -8.62
CA ALA A 138 2.98 -9.34 -8.83
C ALA A 138 3.10 -7.85 -8.52
N GLY A 139 2.26 -7.34 -7.60
CA GLY A 139 2.28 -5.94 -7.16
C GLY A 139 3.44 -5.62 -6.23
N GLY A 140 3.48 -4.38 -5.70
CA GLY A 140 4.56 -3.92 -4.82
C GLY A 140 4.76 -4.77 -3.57
N ILE A 141 3.70 -5.29 -2.96
CA ILE A 141 3.77 -6.20 -1.81
C ILE A 141 4.49 -7.50 -2.21
N ALA A 142 4.09 -8.10 -3.33
CA ALA A 142 4.72 -9.33 -3.82
C ALA A 142 6.21 -9.14 -4.11
N GLN A 143 6.60 -8.04 -4.75
CA GLN A 143 8.00 -7.73 -5.04
C GLN A 143 8.83 -7.54 -3.76
N SER A 144 8.27 -6.87 -2.76
CA SER A 144 8.91 -6.73 -1.44
C SER A 144 9.06 -8.09 -0.75
N LEU A 145 8.02 -8.93 -0.78
CA LEU A 145 8.07 -10.28 -0.20
C LEU A 145 9.09 -11.17 -0.90
N ILE A 146 9.14 -11.16 -2.24
CA ILE A 146 10.15 -11.89 -3.03
C ILE A 146 11.57 -11.50 -2.58
N SER A 147 11.81 -10.20 -2.38
CA SER A 147 13.11 -9.72 -1.91
C SER A 147 13.44 -10.23 -0.50
N MET A 148 12.46 -10.29 0.41
CA MET A 148 12.62 -10.82 1.77
C MET A 148 12.81 -12.35 1.80
N LEU A 149 12.30 -13.07 0.80
CA LEU A 149 12.45 -14.54 0.70
C LEU A 149 13.81 -14.99 0.15
N LYS A 150 14.59 -14.11 -0.49
CA LYS A 150 15.90 -14.45 -1.06
C LYS A 150 16.85 -15.18 -0.09
N PRO A 151 17.02 -14.74 1.18
CA PRO A 151 17.91 -15.43 2.13
C PRO A 151 17.49 -16.85 2.47
N PHE A 152 16.24 -17.23 2.21
CA PHE A 152 15.72 -18.57 2.47
C PHE A 152 15.90 -19.53 1.30
N ASN A 153 16.45 -19.08 0.17
CA ASN A 153 16.62 -19.89 -1.05
C ASN A 153 15.32 -20.61 -1.47
N CYS A 154 14.18 -19.95 -1.32
CA CYS A 154 12.90 -20.48 -1.75
C CYS A 154 12.82 -20.59 -3.27
N HIS A 155 12.13 -21.61 -3.77
CA HIS A 155 11.67 -21.64 -5.16
C HIS A 155 10.35 -20.88 -5.27
N ILE A 156 10.35 -19.75 -5.99
CA ILE A 156 9.25 -18.80 -6.02
C ILE A 156 8.47 -18.90 -7.32
N THR A 157 7.20 -19.28 -7.22
CA THR A 157 6.24 -19.24 -8.32
C THR A 157 5.31 -18.04 -8.12
N VAL A 158 5.20 -17.17 -9.14
CA VAL A 158 4.26 -16.06 -9.14
C VAL A 158 3.13 -16.32 -10.13
N VAL A 159 1.89 -16.20 -9.68
CA VAL A 159 0.70 -16.28 -10.52
C VAL A 159 0.07 -14.90 -10.70
N ARG A 160 -0.13 -14.46 -11.94
CA ARG A 160 -0.65 -13.12 -12.28
C ARG A 160 -1.52 -13.14 -13.53
N ASN A 161 -2.32 -12.07 -13.74
CA ASN A 161 -3.23 -12.00 -14.89
C ASN A 161 -2.53 -11.72 -16.23
N ARG A 162 -1.31 -11.20 -16.22
CA ARG A 162 -0.57 -10.81 -17.43
C ARG A 162 0.69 -11.65 -17.55
N GLU A 163 1.05 -12.03 -18.77
CA GLU A 163 2.35 -12.63 -19.06
C GLU A 163 3.49 -11.61 -18.79
N GLY A 164 4.70 -12.12 -18.68
CA GLY A 164 5.92 -11.34 -18.49
C GLY A 164 6.67 -11.70 -17.22
N ASP A 165 7.93 -11.33 -17.16
CA ASP A 165 8.84 -11.66 -16.08
C ASP A 165 8.49 -10.89 -14.79
N VAL A 166 8.79 -11.50 -13.65
CA VAL A 166 8.72 -10.90 -12.33
C VAL A 166 10.10 -11.03 -11.68
N PRO A 167 10.79 -9.93 -11.38
CA PRO A 167 12.13 -9.99 -10.82
C PRO A 167 12.22 -10.82 -9.55
N GLY A 168 13.05 -11.84 -9.57
CA GLY A 168 13.30 -12.74 -8.44
C GLY A 168 12.31 -13.89 -8.29
N ALA A 169 11.36 -14.05 -9.20
CA ALA A 169 10.56 -15.27 -9.32
C ALA A 169 11.30 -16.30 -10.20
N ASP A 170 11.22 -17.57 -9.84
CA ASP A 170 11.77 -18.68 -10.64
C ASP A 170 10.80 -19.09 -11.74
N VAL A 171 9.49 -19.01 -11.47
CA VAL A 171 8.42 -19.34 -12.41
C VAL A 171 7.35 -18.25 -12.35
N VAL A 172 6.86 -17.85 -13.53
CA VAL A 172 5.70 -16.96 -13.64
C VAL A 172 4.61 -17.65 -14.45
N LEU A 173 3.42 -17.74 -13.89
CA LEU A 173 2.26 -18.37 -14.52
C LEU A 173 1.14 -17.35 -14.65
N THR A 174 0.28 -17.55 -15.66
CA THR A 174 -0.99 -16.82 -15.75
C THR A 174 -2.04 -17.48 -14.86
N THR A 175 -3.07 -16.72 -14.47
CA THR A 175 -4.17 -17.23 -13.63
C THR A 175 -4.92 -18.41 -14.26
N SER A 176 -4.88 -18.57 -15.58
CA SER A 176 -5.43 -19.74 -16.30
C SER A 176 -4.70 -21.05 -15.95
N ARG A 177 -3.46 -20.95 -15.46
CA ARG A 177 -2.61 -22.08 -15.08
C ARG A 177 -2.49 -22.26 -13.55
N LEU A 178 -3.42 -21.70 -12.78
CA LEU A 178 -3.37 -21.74 -11.31
C LEU A 178 -3.43 -23.18 -10.73
N HIS A 179 -3.98 -24.12 -11.47
CA HIS A 179 -4.15 -25.52 -11.04
C HIS A 179 -3.01 -26.45 -11.48
N GLU A 180 -1.99 -25.93 -12.14
CA GLU A 180 -0.76 -26.63 -12.50
C GLU A 180 0.28 -26.53 -11.37
#